data_9a8192dd41d4224a24a8dbbdd2b0f87a
#
_entry.id   9a8192dd41d4224a24a8dbbdd2b0f87a
#
_cell.length_a   1.000
_cell.length_b   1.000
_cell.length_c   1.000
_cell.angle_alpha   90.00
_cell.angle_beta   90.00
_cell.angle_gamma   90.00
#
_symmetry.space_group_name_H-M   'P 1'
#
loop_
_entity.id
_entity.type
_entity.pdbx_description
1 polymer ?
#
loop_
_entity_poly.entity_id
_entity_poly.type
_entity_poly.pdbx_seq_one_letter_code
_entity_poly.pdbx_strand_id
1 'polypeptide(L)'
;ANILCHQFCHIGGYVMIQGGSRFSMDIPPYIIVGKEPARYMGINLIGLRRRGFSNELIELIHNAYRILYGTGTRAENIQKIKNELQITPEIQKIIDFVESSERGIIK
;
A
#
# COMPACT_ATOMS: atom_id res chain seq x y z
N ALA A 1 -7.36 -1.12 -21.18
CA ALA A 1 -7.67 -1.00 -19.77
C ALA A 1 -8.00 0.43 -19.40
N ASN A 2 -9.06 0.62 -18.64
CA ASN A 2 -9.51 1.95 -18.24
C ASN A 2 -9.12 2.21 -16.79
N ILE A 3 -7.97 2.84 -16.60
CA ILE A 3 -7.50 3.24 -15.29
C ILE A 3 -7.53 4.76 -15.24
N LEU A 4 -8.32 5.30 -14.31
CA LEU A 4 -8.44 6.74 -14.14
C LEU A 4 -7.80 7.17 -12.83
N CYS A 5 -6.77 7.99 -12.93
CA CYS A 5 -6.04 8.53 -11.80
C CYS A 5 -6.19 10.05 -11.79
N HIS A 6 -6.51 10.62 -10.64
CA HIS A 6 -6.49 12.06 -10.47
C HIS A 6 -5.06 12.58 -10.71
N GLN A 7 -4.91 13.70 -11.42
CA GLN A 7 -3.60 14.17 -11.90
C GLN A 7 -2.57 14.42 -10.78
N PHE A 8 -3.00 14.63 -9.56
CA PHE A 8 -2.11 14.88 -8.42
C PHE A 8 -1.92 13.66 -7.51
N CYS A 9 -2.44 12.48 -7.92
CA CYS A 9 -2.23 11.26 -7.16
C CYS A 9 -0.83 10.73 -7.33
N HIS A 10 -0.34 10.04 -6.31
CA HIS A 10 0.93 9.32 -6.34
C HIS A 10 0.68 7.82 -6.25
N ILE A 11 1.42 7.05 -7.02
CA ILE A 11 1.34 5.59 -7.03
C ILE A 11 2.70 5.04 -6.60
N GLY A 12 2.71 4.22 -5.56
CA GLY A 12 3.92 3.58 -5.07
C GLY A 12 4.42 2.48 -6.00
N GLY A 13 5.62 1.95 -5.73
CA GLY A 13 6.21 0.89 -6.53
C GLY A 13 5.54 -0.46 -6.33
N TYR A 14 5.68 -1.35 -7.30
CA TYR A 14 5.17 -2.73 -7.27
C TYR A 14 3.66 -2.83 -7.09
N VAL A 15 2.92 -1.81 -7.49
CA VAL A 15 1.46 -1.78 -7.42
C VAL A 15 0.88 -2.46 -8.66
N MET A 16 -0.15 -3.30 -8.45
CA MET A 16 -0.96 -3.84 -9.54
C MET A 16 -2.34 -3.17 -9.48
N ILE A 17 -2.74 -2.55 -10.59
CA ILE A 17 -4.04 -1.88 -10.69
C ILE A 17 -4.90 -2.65 -11.68
N GLN A 18 -6.06 -3.10 -11.22
CA GLN A 18 -7.00 -3.81 -12.09
C GLN A 18 -7.68 -2.82 -13.05
N GLY A 19 -7.90 -3.25 -14.29
CA GLY A 19 -8.56 -2.43 -15.30
C GLY A 19 -9.95 -2.00 -14.85
N GLY A 20 -10.35 -0.78 -15.25
CA GLY A 20 -11.63 -0.21 -14.84
C GLY A 20 -11.63 0.47 -13.48
N SER A 21 -10.51 0.42 -12.76
CA SER A 21 -10.41 1.05 -11.45
C SER A 21 -10.35 2.58 -11.57
N ARG A 22 -10.98 3.25 -10.62
CA ARG A 22 -10.91 4.72 -10.49
C ARG A 22 -10.40 5.08 -9.11
N PHE A 23 -9.49 6.03 -9.04
CA PHE A 23 -9.00 6.49 -7.75
C PHE A 23 -8.64 7.97 -7.81
N SER A 24 -8.84 8.64 -6.68
CA SER A 24 -8.48 10.04 -6.49
C SER A 24 -7.55 10.22 -5.30
N MET A 25 -7.17 9.13 -4.66
CA MET A 25 -6.28 9.10 -3.51
C MET A 25 -4.99 8.40 -3.88
N ASP A 26 -3.94 8.61 -3.10
CA ASP A 26 -2.64 8.01 -3.37
C ASP A 26 -2.68 6.49 -3.13
N ILE A 27 -1.89 5.76 -3.93
CA ILE A 27 -1.80 4.30 -3.81
C ILE A 27 -0.44 3.95 -3.22
N PRO A 28 -0.40 3.43 -1.99
CA PRO A 28 0.87 3.03 -1.38
C PRO A 28 1.49 1.82 -2.10
N PRO A 29 2.80 1.55 -1.90
CA PRO A 29 3.50 0.51 -2.65
C PRO A 29 3.08 -0.91 -2.27
N TYR A 30 3.38 -1.87 -3.14
CA TYR A 30 3.30 -3.33 -2.95
C TYR A 30 1.90 -3.92 -2.93
N ILE A 31 0.86 -3.20 -3.32
CA ILE A 31 -0.52 -3.67 -3.18
C ILE A 31 -1.21 -3.89 -4.52
N ILE A 32 -2.34 -4.59 -4.45
CA ILE A 32 -3.27 -4.72 -5.56
C ILE A 32 -4.43 -3.77 -5.31
N VAL A 33 -4.83 -3.04 -6.34
CA VAL A 33 -5.95 -2.09 -6.29
C VAL A 33 -6.99 -2.51 -7.33
N GLY A 34 -8.23 -2.53 -6.93
CA GLY A 34 -9.32 -2.87 -7.84
C GLY A 34 -10.62 -2.19 -7.45
N LYS A 35 -11.65 -2.55 -8.18
CA LYS A 35 -13.02 -2.09 -7.98
C LYS A 35 -13.24 -0.62 -8.32
N GLU A 36 -14.45 -0.18 -8.21
CA GLU A 36 -14.86 1.20 -8.43
C GLU A 36 -15.83 1.62 -7.32
N PRO A 37 -15.44 2.57 -6.43
CA PRO A 37 -14.14 3.24 -6.39
C PRO A 37 -13.01 2.28 -6.04
N ALA A 38 -11.78 2.64 -6.42
CA ALA A 38 -10.61 1.79 -6.19
C ALA A 38 -10.37 1.54 -4.70
N ARG A 39 -10.05 0.30 -4.36
CA ARG A 39 -9.81 -0.13 -2.98
C ARG A 39 -8.60 -1.03 -2.89
N TYR A 40 -8.02 -1.07 -1.69
CA TYR A 40 -6.99 -2.03 -1.36
C TYR A 40 -7.56 -3.45 -1.42
N MET A 41 -6.94 -4.30 -2.22
CA MET A 41 -7.39 -5.69 -2.46
C MET A 41 -6.42 -6.73 -1.90
N GLY A 42 -5.36 -6.31 -1.24
CA GLY A 42 -4.32 -7.18 -0.74
C GLY A 42 -2.97 -6.79 -1.28
N ILE A 43 -1.90 -7.47 -0.85
CA ILE A 43 -0.56 -7.19 -1.37
C ILE A 43 -0.38 -7.88 -2.73
N ASN A 44 0.52 -7.34 -3.54
CA ASN A 44 0.84 -7.88 -4.86
C ASN A 44 1.79 -9.07 -4.73
N LEU A 45 1.30 -10.17 -4.18
CA LEU A 45 2.10 -11.33 -3.81
C LEU A 45 2.89 -11.90 -5.00
N ILE A 46 2.22 -12.10 -6.13
CA ILE A 46 2.87 -12.68 -7.32
C ILE A 46 3.97 -11.76 -7.84
N GLY A 47 3.69 -10.46 -7.93
CA GLY A 47 4.67 -9.47 -8.38
C GLY A 47 5.90 -9.41 -7.46
N LEU A 48 5.68 -9.44 -6.15
CA LEU A 48 6.77 -9.41 -5.18
C LEU A 48 7.65 -10.65 -5.27
N ARG A 49 7.04 -11.84 -5.42
CA ARG A 49 7.78 -13.08 -5.59
C ARG A 49 8.61 -13.08 -6.87
N ARG A 50 8.06 -12.57 -7.96
CA ARG A 50 8.79 -12.44 -9.23
C ARG A 50 9.99 -11.51 -9.13
N ARG A 51 9.94 -10.53 -8.23
CA ARG A 51 11.04 -9.58 -8.00
C ARG A 51 12.04 -10.08 -6.97
N GLY A 52 11.89 -11.32 -6.47
CA GLY A 52 12.84 -11.92 -5.56
C GLY A 52 12.67 -11.56 -4.09
N PHE A 53 11.53 -11.01 -3.71
CA PHE A 53 11.26 -10.73 -2.29
C PHE A 53 11.15 -12.04 -1.52
N SER A 54 11.82 -12.11 -0.36
CA SER A 54 11.76 -13.30 0.49
C SER A 54 10.36 -13.46 1.10
N ASN A 55 10.02 -14.69 1.49
CA ASN A 55 8.73 -14.94 2.15
C ASN A 55 8.61 -14.16 3.46
N GLU A 56 9.69 -14.03 4.21
CA GLU A 56 9.71 -13.26 5.45
C GLU A 56 9.41 -11.78 5.19
N LEU A 57 10.00 -11.22 4.15
CA LEU A 57 9.77 -9.82 3.78
C LEU A 57 8.33 -9.61 3.29
N ILE A 58 7.81 -10.52 2.48
CA ILE A 58 6.43 -10.48 2.00
C ILE A 58 5.46 -10.52 3.18
N GLU A 59 5.71 -11.40 4.14
CA GLU A 59 4.88 -11.51 5.34
C GLU A 59 4.94 -10.23 6.17
N LEU A 60 6.12 -9.63 6.29
CA LEU A 60 6.30 -8.37 7.00
C LEU A 60 5.49 -7.24 6.34
N ILE A 61 5.54 -7.16 5.01
CA ILE A 61 4.75 -6.18 4.25
C ILE A 61 3.25 -6.42 4.46
N HIS A 62 2.83 -7.69 4.42
CA HIS A 62 1.44 -8.05 4.66
C HIS A 62 0.98 -7.61 6.07
N ASN A 63 1.80 -7.86 7.07
CA ASN A 63 1.49 -7.46 8.44
C ASN A 63 1.43 -5.94 8.59
N ALA A 64 2.30 -5.22 7.91
CA ALA A 64 2.27 -3.75 7.92
C ALA A 64 0.93 -3.24 7.38
N TYR A 65 0.46 -3.79 6.27
CA TYR A 65 -0.83 -3.38 5.70
C TYR A 65 -2.01 -3.82 6.55
N ARG A 66 -1.92 -4.98 7.19
CA ARG A 66 -2.96 -5.42 8.11
C ARG A 66 -3.12 -4.44 9.27
N ILE A 67 -2.01 -3.92 9.78
CA ILE A 67 -2.04 -2.91 10.85
C ILE A 67 -2.54 -1.57 10.29
N LEU A 68 -2.02 -1.15 9.12
CA LEU A 68 -2.36 0.13 8.52
C LEU A 68 -3.87 0.27 8.25
N TYR A 69 -4.51 -0.79 7.78
CA TYR A 69 -5.93 -0.80 7.48
C TYR A 69 -6.78 -1.36 8.63
N GLY A 70 -6.18 -1.53 9.81
CA GLY A 70 -6.90 -1.94 11.01
C GLY A 70 -7.72 -0.81 11.62
N THR A 71 -8.24 -1.06 12.81
CA THR A 71 -9.00 -0.05 13.55
C THR A 71 -8.06 1.04 14.08
N GLY A 72 -8.60 2.23 14.25
CA GLY A 72 -7.84 3.36 14.73
C GLY A 72 -7.49 4.34 13.62
N THR A 73 -6.87 5.45 13.98
CA THR A 73 -6.46 6.47 13.01
C THR A 73 -5.21 6.02 12.26
N ARG A 74 -4.95 6.65 11.11
CA ARG A 74 -3.75 6.39 10.35
C ARG A 74 -2.48 6.65 11.16
N ALA A 75 -2.46 7.76 11.90
CA ALA A 75 -1.31 8.10 12.75
C ALA A 75 -1.06 7.03 13.82
N GLU A 76 -2.11 6.55 14.46
CA GLU A 76 -2.01 5.50 15.46
C GLU A 76 -1.49 4.20 14.83
N ASN A 77 -2.00 3.84 13.65
CA ASN A 77 -1.61 2.62 12.95
C ASN A 77 -0.17 2.67 12.48
N ILE A 78 0.29 3.80 11.99
CA ILE A 78 1.70 4.01 11.64
C ILE A 78 2.59 3.84 12.88
N GLN A 79 2.17 4.38 14.01
CA GLN A 79 2.93 4.23 15.26
C GLN A 79 3.00 2.76 15.70
N LYS A 80 1.91 2.00 15.52
CA LYS A 80 1.91 0.57 15.80
C LYS A 80 2.90 -0.18 14.92
N ILE A 81 2.96 0.15 13.64
CA ILE A 81 3.93 -0.46 12.71
C ILE A 81 5.34 -0.20 13.22
N LYS A 82 5.66 1.04 13.60
CA LYS A 82 6.98 1.40 14.10
C LYS A 82 7.36 0.66 15.37
N ASN A 83 6.38 0.38 16.23
CA ASN A 83 6.62 -0.27 17.53
C ASN A 83 6.63 -1.79 17.45
N GLU A 84 5.86 -2.39 16.55
CA GLU A 84 5.64 -3.84 16.53
C GLU A 84 6.41 -4.57 15.44
N LEU A 85 6.78 -3.89 14.35
CA LEU A 85 7.44 -4.53 13.22
C LEU A 85 8.89 -4.07 13.07
N GLN A 86 9.72 -4.94 12.49
CA GLN A 86 11.06 -4.59 12.08
C GLN A 86 10.98 -3.59 10.93
N ILE A 87 11.68 -2.46 11.05
CA ILE A 87 11.66 -1.41 10.04
C ILE A 87 12.75 -1.68 9.01
N THR A 88 12.40 -2.45 7.99
CA THR A 88 13.24 -2.67 6.82
C THR A 88 13.11 -1.49 5.86
N PRO A 89 14.00 -1.36 4.84
CA PRO A 89 13.83 -0.30 3.83
C PRO A 89 12.45 -0.32 3.16
N GLU A 90 11.87 -1.49 2.94
CA GLU A 90 10.56 -1.64 2.33
C GLU A 90 9.45 -1.11 3.25
N ILE A 91 9.53 -1.45 4.54
CA ILE A 91 8.56 -0.96 5.52
C ILE A 91 8.70 0.56 5.68
N GLN A 92 9.94 1.07 5.68
CA GLN A 92 10.16 2.51 5.75
C GLN A 92 9.54 3.22 4.54
N LYS A 93 9.62 2.63 3.34
CA LYS A 93 8.98 3.21 2.16
C LYS A 93 7.47 3.31 2.30
N ILE A 94 6.84 2.29 2.89
CA ILE A 94 5.39 2.32 3.17
C ILE A 94 5.08 3.48 4.13
N ILE A 95 5.83 3.57 5.21
CA ILE A 95 5.62 4.62 6.23
C ILE A 95 5.81 6.01 5.61
N ASP A 96 6.91 6.21 4.88
CA ASP A 96 7.21 7.50 4.25
C ASP A 96 6.14 7.90 3.24
N PHE A 97 5.68 6.95 2.43
CA PHE A 97 4.64 7.20 1.45
C PHE A 97 3.34 7.66 2.13
N VAL A 98 2.92 6.93 3.16
CA VAL A 98 1.67 7.24 3.87
C VAL A 98 1.78 8.58 4.59
N GLU A 99 2.90 8.84 5.24
CA GLU A 99 3.10 10.10 5.99
C GLU A 99 3.19 11.31 5.06
N SER A 100 3.72 11.13 3.85
CA SER A 100 3.86 12.23 2.87
C SER A 100 2.61 12.46 2.03
N SER A 101 1.61 11.57 2.12
CA SER A 101 0.42 11.67 1.30
C SER A 101 -0.49 12.80 1.76
N GLU A 102 -0.65 13.82 0.93
CA GLU A 102 -1.54 14.96 1.21
C GLU A 102 -2.98 14.65 0.89
N ARG A 103 -3.22 13.81 -0.13
CA ARG A 103 -4.57 13.44 -0.54
C ARG A 103 -5.14 12.29 0.28
N GLY A 104 -4.31 11.62 1.07
CA GLY A 104 -4.67 10.39 1.74
C GLY A 104 -4.45 9.18 0.81
N ILE A 105 -4.46 8.00 1.40
CA ILE A 105 -4.30 6.75 0.67
C ILE A 105 -5.65 6.09 0.43
N ILE A 106 -5.73 5.21 -0.58
CA ILE A 106 -6.95 4.45 -0.85
C ILE A 106 -7.34 3.58 0.35
N LYS A 107 -8.62 3.29 0.43
CA LYS A 107 -9.16 2.46 1.52
C LYS A 107 -9.02 0.96 1.23
#